data_dba7962b9fc50766c810168af08a698e
#
_entry.id   dba7962b9fc50766c810168af08a698e
#
_cell.length_a   1.000
_cell.length_b   1.000
_cell.length_c   1.000
_cell.angle_alpha   90.00
_cell.angle_beta   90.00
_cell.angle_gamma   90.00
#
_symmetry.space_group_name_H-M   'P 1'
#
loop_
_entity.id
_entity.type
_entity.pdbx_description
1 polymer ?
#
loop_
_entity_poly.entity_id
_entity_poly.type
_entity_poly.pdbx_seq_one_letter_code
_entity_poly.pdbx_strand_id
1 'polypeptide(L)'
;MTLTDKMKAWEPAAVWSEAGEGMFTVPAEAFRGVAERLKAEGFDFLRSLTGMDWGEEGFGVVYHLEATSTGENVVVRTLTPERERPVLPSVCDLWKAAELNEREAFDYFGIRFLNHPDMRRLYLRDDWVGHPLRKDYDPASNPLRMSNEVSKDSAPTFELQPDGGGGVRHQRRSPAPGHARRAALPRVARRRDH
;
A
#
# COMPACT_ATOMS: atom_id res chain seq x y z
N MET A 1 -14.82 28.42 -16.06
CA MET A 1 -13.49 27.84 -16.26
C MET A 1 -13.55 26.41 -15.74
N THR A 2 -13.31 25.44 -16.60
CA THR A 2 -13.38 24.03 -16.22
C THR A 2 -12.20 23.63 -15.34
N LEU A 3 -12.29 22.49 -14.62
CA LEU A 3 -11.14 21.99 -13.85
C LEU A 3 -9.93 21.76 -14.75
N THR A 4 -10.15 21.26 -15.95
CA THR A 4 -9.11 21.07 -16.98
C THR A 4 -8.40 22.38 -17.32
N ASP A 5 -9.15 23.48 -17.50
CA ASP A 5 -8.55 24.79 -17.78
C ASP A 5 -7.71 25.28 -16.61
N LYS A 6 -8.21 25.07 -15.37
CA LYS A 6 -7.48 25.42 -14.15
C LYS A 6 -6.18 24.61 -14.02
N MET A 7 -6.25 23.30 -14.21
CA MET A 7 -5.08 22.41 -14.13
C MET A 7 -4.00 22.80 -15.13
N LYS A 8 -4.37 23.08 -16.38
CA LYS A 8 -3.44 23.57 -17.42
C LYS A 8 -2.82 24.92 -17.07
N ALA A 9 -3.58 25.80 -16.44
CA ALA A 9 -3.06 27.09 -16.01
C ALA A 9 -2.11 26.97 -14.79
N TRP A 10 -2.34 26.01 -13.91
CA TRP A 10 -1.49 25.79 -12.74
C TRP A 10 -0.17 25.10 -13.10
N GLU A 11 -0.26 24.12 -14.01
CA GLU A 11 0.89 23.36 -14.44
C GLU A 11 0.79 23.10 -15.95
N PRO A 12 1.47 23.92 -16.76
CA PRO A 12 1.45 23.78 -18.22
C PRO A 12 2.01 22.44 -18.73
N ALA A 13 2.86 21.78 -17.93
CA ALA A 13 3.42 20.47 -18.24
C ALA A 13 2.46 19.31 -17.86
N ALA A 14 1.35 19.59 -17.18
CA ALA A 14 0.33 18.58 -16.90
C ALA A 14 -0.35 18.14 -18.21
N VAL A 15 -0.36 16.84 -18.44
CA VAL A 15 -0.98 16.23 -19.61
C VAL A 15 -2.32 15.63 -19.22
N TRP A 16 -3.37 16.08 -19.88
CA TRP A 16 -4.69 15.45 -19.81
C TRP A 16 -4.69 14.21 -20.70
N SER A 17 -4.96 13.04 -20.13
CA SER A 17 -5.17 11.82 -20.88
C SER A 17 -6.66 11.56 -21.04
N GLU A 18 -7.14 11.50 -22.29
CA GLU A 18 -8.50 11.06 -22.62
C GLU A 18 -8.65 9.53 -22.56
N ALA A 19 -7.55 8.81 -22.46
CA ALA A 19 -7.54 7.36 -22.30
C ALA A 19 -7.90 6.98 -20.85
N GLY A 20 -9.16 6.66 -20.64
CA GLY A 20 -9.71 6.31 -19.33
C GLY A 20 -10.51 7.45 -18.68
N GLU A 21 -10.72 7.39 -17.39
CA GLU A 21 -11.62 8.26 -16.60
C GLU A 21 -11.11 9.69 -16.38
N GLY A 22 -10.56 10.37 -17.40
CA GLY A 22 -10.13 11.76 -17.25
C GLY A 22 -9.01 11.94 -16.24
N MET A 23 -7.82 11.39 -16.52
CA MET A 23 -6.66 11.44 -15.64
C MET A 23 -5.68 12.52 -16.06
N PHE A 24 -5.23 13.34 -15.10
CA PHE A 24 -4.12 14.25 -15.30
C PHE A 24 -2.79 13.57 -14.95
N THR A 25 -1.82 13.69 -15.83
CA THR A 25 -0.43 13.33 -15.51
C THR A 25 0.34 14.60 -15.18
N VAL A 26 0.89 14.66 -13.98
CA VAL A 26 1.63 15.80 -13.45
C VAL A 26 3.06 15.37 -13.13
N PRO A 27 4.10 16.11 -13.56
CA PRO A 27 5.48 15.84 -13.17
C PRO A 27 5.65 15.80 -11.65
N ALA A 28 6.54 14.93 -11.17
CA ALA A 28 6.76 14.75 -9.73
C ALA A 28 7.13 16.05 -9.01
N GLU A 29 7.93 16.89 -9.65
CA GLU A 29 8.42 18.17 -9.12
C GLU A 29 7.29 19.18 -8.94
N ALA A 30 6.29 19.16 -9.84
CA ALA A 30 5.15 20.08 -9.83
C ALA A 30 3.99 19.56 -8.98
N PHE A 31 3.96 18.27 -8.69
CA PHE A 31 2.79 17.61 -8.08
C PHE A 31 2.40 18.24 -6.75
N ARG A 32 3.34 18.59 -5.90
CA ARG A 32 3.04 19.20 -4.59
C ARG A 32 2.24 20.49 -4.73
N GLY A 33 2.64 21.38 -5.61
CA GLY A 33 1.94 22.63 -5.87
C GLY A 33 0.53 22.44 -6.46
N VAL A 34 0.38 21.44 -7.34
CA VAL A 34 -0.95 21.07 -7.88
C VAL A 34 -1.84 20.50 -6.79
N ALA A 35 -1.33 19.64 -5.92
CA ALA A 35 -2.06 19.06 -4.80
C ALA A 35 -2.60 20.13 -3.83
N GLU A 36 -1.78 21.12 -3.49
CA GLU A 36 -2.19 22.26 -2.64
C GLU A 36 -3.33 23.07 -3.27
N ARG A 37 -3.26 23.31 -4.58
CA ARG A 37 -4.32 24.01 -5.32
C ARG A 37 -5.60 23.19 -5.40
N LEU A 38 -5.51 21.89 -5.66
CA LEU A 38 -6.69 21.01 -5.63
C LEU A 38 -7.35 21.02 -4.26
N LYS A 39 -6.57 20.98 -3.19
CA LYS A 39 -7.10 21.09 -1.83
C LYS A 39 -7.81 22.44 -1.59
N ALA A 40 -7.26 23.54 -2.08
CA ALA A 40 -7.87 24.88 -1.99
C ALA A 40 -9.14 25.01 -2.85
N GLU A 41 -9.26 24.28 -3.96
CA GLU A 41 -10.45 24.23 -4.80
C GLU A 41 -11.58 23.34 -4.22
N GLY A 42 -11.35 22.73 -3.07
CA GLY A 42 -12.38 21.95 -2.36
C GLY A 42 -12.29 20.45 -2.54
N PHE A 43 -11.24 19.91 -3.19
CA PHE A 43 -10.99 18.47 -3.21
C PHE A 43 -10.47 18.02 -1.84
N ASP A 44 -11.39 17.88 -0.91
CA ASP A 44 -11.13 17.67 0.53
C ASP A 44 -10.96 16.19 0.89
N PHE A 45 -11.40 15.26 0.03
CA PHE A 45 -11.39 13.84 0.29
C PHE A 45 -10.46 13.06 -0.66
N LEU A 46 -9.49 12.34 -0.10
CA LEU A 46 -8.66 11.38 -0.82
C LEU A 46 -9.35 10.01 -0.77
N ARG A 47 -9.94 9.59 -1.89
CA ARG A 47 -10.63 8.29 -2.02
C ARG A 47 -9.67 7.13 -2.05
N SER A 48 -8.60 7.26 -2.84
CA SER A 48 -7.52 6.27 -2.90
C SER A 48 -6.20 6.91 -3.35
N LEU A 49 -5.12 6.27 -2.96
CA LEU A 49 -3.76 6.50 -3.41
C LEU A 49 -3.17 5.15 -3.71
N THR A 50 -2.71 4.93 -4.95
CA THR A 50 -2.20 3.63 -5.38
C THR A 50 -0.84 3.79 -6.02
N GLY A 51 0.18 3.13 -5.43
CA GLY A 51 1.50 3.02 -6.03
C GLY A 51 1.46 2.12 -7.26
N MET A 52 2.27 2.43 -8.27
CA MET A 52 2.36 1.65 -9.50
C MET A 52 3.78 1.63 -10.07
N ASP A 53 4.11 0.53 -10.74
CA ASP A 53 5.31 0.37 -11.56
C ASP A 53 4.90 0.34 -13.04
N TRP A 54 5.24 1.39 -13.80
CA TRP A 54 5.00 1.49 -15.23
C TRP A 54 6.15 0.95 -16.10
N GLY A 55 7.07 0.19 -15.51
CA GLY A 55 8.21 -0.36 -16.23
C GLY A 55 9.21 0.73 -16.60
N GLU A 56 9.48 0.93 -17.89
CA GLU A 56 10.46 1.91 -18.37
C GLU A 56 10.06 3.36 -18.05
N GLU A 57 8.77 3.67 -17.93
CA GLU A 57 8.31 5.01 -17.52
C GLU A 57 8.65 5.33 -16.06
N GLY A 58 8.97 4.31 -15.24
CA GLY A 58 9.34 4.48 -13.84
C GLY A 58 8.26 4.11 -12.84
N PHE A 59 8.36 4.69 -11.66
CA PHE A 59 7.42 4.49 -10.55
C PHE A 59 6.59 5.74 -10.30
N GLY A 60 5.40 5.56 -9.75
CA GLY A 60 4.61 6.70 -9.35
C GLY A 60 3.33 6.29 -8.62
N VAL A 61 2.43 7.24 -8.52
CA VAL A 61 1.20 7.12 -7.74
C VAL A 61 0.03 7.71 -8.49
N VAL A 62 -1.12 7.07 -8.38
CA VAL A 62 -2.42 7.56 -8.84
C VAL A 62 -3.25 7.98 -7.63
N TYR A 63 -3.72 9.21 -7.64
CA TYR A 63 -4.57 9.81 -6.63
C TYR A 63 -5.98 9.95 -7.17
N HIS A 64 -6.98 9.46 -6.44
CA HIS A 64 -8.39 9.73 -6.68
C HIS A 64 -8.90 10.68 -5.62
N LEU A 65 -9.24 11.89 -6.02
CA LEU A 65 -9.70 12.96 -5.13
C LEU A 65 -11.16 13.30 -5.42
N GLU A 66 -11.87 13.68 -4.39
CA GLU A 66 -13.26 14.09 -4.45
C GLU A 66 -13.47 15.40 -3.69
N ALA A 67 -14.23 16.30 -4.30
CA ALA A 67 -14.78 17.47 -3.64
C ALA A 67 -16.14 17.07 -3.03
N THR A 68 -16.18 16.80 -1.72
CA THR A 68 -17.40 16.25 -1.08
C THR A 68 -18.60 17.19 -1.13
N SER A 69 -18.36 18.50 -1.27
CA SER A 69 -19.41 19.50 -1.38
C SER A 69 -20.13 19.52 -2.73
N THR A 70 -19.44 19.13 -3.81
CA THR A 70 -19.97 19.15 -5.19
C THR A 70 -20.16 17.75 -5.78
N GLY A 71 -19.49 16.73 -5.22
CA GLY A 71 -19.40 15.39 -5.78
C GLY A 71 -18.47 15.30 -7.00
N GLU A 72 -17.70 16.35 -7.29
CA GLU A 72 -16.74 16.36 -8.39
C GLU A 72 -15.54 15.47 -8.05
N ASN A 73 -15.10 14.68 -9.03
CA ASN A 73 -13.97 13.78 -8.88
C ASN A 73 -12.83 14.17 -9.82
N VAL A 74 -11.59 13.97 -9.40
CA VAL A 74 -10.40 14.12 -10.23
C VAL A 74 -9.44 12.99 -9.98
N VAL A 75 -8.83 12.51 -11.07
CA VAL A 75 -7.74 11.51 -10.98
C VAL A 75 -6.44 12.18 -11.40
N VAL A 76 -5.42 12.08 -10.56
CA VAL A 76 -4.09 12.64 -10.83
C VAL A 76 -3.05 11.55 -10.72
N ARG A 77 -2.28 11.38 -11.78
CA ARG A 77 -1.09 10.52 -11.81
C ARG A 77 0.15 11.39 -11.68
N THR A 78 1.07 11.01 -10.81
CA THR A 78 2.42 11.54 -10.80
C THR A 78 3.42 10.39 -10.84
N LEU A 79 4.55 10.58 -11.52
CA LEU A 79 5.56 9.56 -11.67
C LEU A 79 6.97 10.16 -11.70
N THR A 80 7.95 9.33 -11.34
CA THR A 80 9.37 9.60 -11.45
C THR A 80 10.04 8.51 -12.29
N PRO A 81 10.92 8.85 -13.24
CA PRO A 81 11.66 7.86 -14.02
C PRO A 81 12.74 7.14 -13.22
N GLU A 82 13.06 7.66 -12.02
CA GLU A 82 14.07 7.09 -11.14
C GLU A 82 13.60 5.74 -10.59
N ARG A 83 14.32 4.66 -10.94
CA ARG A 83 13.95 3.30 -10.54
C ARG A 83 14.68 2.79 -9.30
N GLU A 84 15.91 3.23 -9.06
CA GLU A 84 16.68 2.74 -7.90
C GLU A 84 16.14 3.31 -6.59
N ARG A 85 15.91 4.63 -6.57
CA ARG A 85 15.44 5.36 -5.39
C ARG A 85 14.31 6.31 -5.75
N PRO A 86 13.13 5.79 -6.15
CA PRO A 86 12.02 6.65 -6.54
C PRO A 86 11.55 7.50 -5.36
N VAL A 87 11.44 8.81 -5.63
CA VAL A 87 11.05 9.80 -4.61
C VAL A 87 9.93 10.67 -5.14
N LEU A 88 8.89 10.86 -4.33
CA LEU A 88 7.76 11.75 -4.60
C LEU A 88 7.50 12.66 -3.38
N PRO A 89 6.86 13.81 -3.55
CA PRO A 89 6.44 14.61 -2.41
C PRO A 89 5.27 13.94 -1.67
N SER A 90 5.30 13.98 -0.32
CA SER A 90 4.18 13.56 0.51
C SER A 90 3.05 14.57 0.47
N VAL A 91 1.82 14.07 0.62
CA VAL A 91 0.60 14.88 0.75
C VAL A 91 -0.21 14.53 2.01
N CYS A 92 0.39 13.83 2.97
CA CYS A 92 -0.28 13.41 4.20
C CYS A 92 -0.71 14.56 5.12
N ASP A 93 -0.12 15.75 4.97
CA ASP A 93 -0.53 16.98 5.62
C ASP A 93 -1.78 17.61 4.95
N LEU A 94 -1.99 17.37 3.66
CA LEU A 94 -3.18 17.81 2.93
C LEU A 94 -4.35 16.84 3.11
N TRP A 95 -4.09 15.54 3.04
CA TRP A 95 -5.07 14.46 3.21
C TRP A 95 -4.52 13.42 4.18
N LYS A 96 -5.09 13.36 5.36
CA LYS A 96 -4.61 12.44 6.41
C LYS A 96 -4.62 10.96 5.99
N ALA A 97 -5.55 10.58 5.10
CA ALA A 97 -5.61 9.22 4.55
C ALA A 97 -4.35 8.84 3.75
N ALA A 98 -3.62 9.82 3.20
CA ALA A 98 -2.38 9.55 2.46
C ALA A 98 -1.29 8.93 3.34
N GLU A 99 -1.28 9.17 4.65
CA GLU A 99 -0.23 8.70 5.56
C GLU A 99 -0.02 7.18 5.48
N LEU A 100 -1.10 6.39 5.52
CA LEU A 100 -1.00 4.93 5.43
C LEU A 100 -0.80 4.46 3.99
N ASN A 101 -1.44 5.11 3.03
CA ASN A 101 -1.36 4.71 1.62
C ASN A 101 0.02 5.01 1.02
N GLU A 102 0.68 6.10 1.45
CA GLU A 102 2.07 6.39 1.06
C GLU A 102 3.03 5.34 1.65
N ARG A 103 2.80 4.89 2.88
CA ARG A 103 3.57 3.78 3.47
C ARG A 103 3.33 2.46 2.74
N GLU A 104 2.13 2.19 2.26
CA GLU A 104 1.83 1.04 1.42
C GLU A 104 2.61 1.10 0.10
N ALA A 105 2.59 2.25 -0.59
CA ALA A 105 3.35 2.46 -1.81
C ALA A 105 4.87 2.33 -1.59
N PHE A 106 5.38 2.80 -0.46
CA PHE A 106 6.76 2.56 -0.05
C PHE A 106 7.03 1.07 0.17
N ASP A 107 6.14 0.37 0.89
CA ASP A 107 6.35 -1.02 1.27
C ASP A 107 6.43 -1.94 0.05
N TYR A 108 5.51 -1.78 -0.90
CA TYR A 108 5.41 -2.65 -2.06
C TYR A 108 6.25 -2.23 -3.27
N PHE A 109 6.53 -0.93 -3.46
CA PHE A 109 7.24 -0.41 -4.63
C PHE A 109 8.55 0.29 -4.29
N GLY A 110 8.80 0.63 -3.02
CA GLY A 110 9.98 1.37 -2.59
C GLY A 110 9.93 2.86 -2.89
N ILE A 111 8.76 3.42 -3.22
CA ILE A 111 8.59 4.84 -3.45
C ILE A 111 8.71 5.58 -2.12
N ARG A 112 9.69 6.46 -1.98
CA ARG A 112 9.86 7.29 -0.79
C ARG A 112 9.09 8.58 -0.94
N PHE A 113 8.44 9.02 0.14
CA PHE A 113 7.70 10.27 0.15
C PHE A 113 8.42 11.31 1.01
N LEU A 114 8.85 12.41 0.38
CA LEU A 114 9.52 13.52 1.06
C LEU A 114 8.56 14.17 2.07
N ASN A 115 9.08 14.44 3.26
CA ASN A 115 8.34 15.05 4.37
C ASN A 115 7.20 14.17 4.93
N HIS A 116 7.16 12.88 4.64
CA HIS A 116 6.28 11.96 5.33
C HIS A 116 6.72 11.82 6.80
N PRO A 117 5.81 11.89 7.78
CA PRO A 117 6.17 11.90 9.20
C PRO A 117 6.73 10.57 9.72
N ASP A 118 6.33 9.43 9.12
CA ASP A 118 6.69 8.08 9.59
C ASP A 118 6.84 7.12 8.41
N MET A 119 7.95 7.22 7.65
CA MET A 119 8.21 6.40 6.48
C MET A 119 8.84 5.06 6.86
N ARG A 120 8.03 4.12 7.30
CA ARG A 120 8.40 2.74 7.64
C ARG A 120 7.45 1.75 6.98
N ARG A 121 7.84 0.47 6.91
CA ARG A 121 7.00 -0.60 6.35
C ARG A 121 5.64 -0.67 7.07
N LEU A 122 4.63 -1.16 6.37
CA LEU A 122 3.26 -1.25 6.88
C LEU A 122 2.77 -2.70 6.97
N TYR A 123 2.93 -3.46 5.90
CA TYR A 123 2.44 -4.84 5.77
C TYR A 123 3.53 -5.89 5.81
N LEU A 124 4.69 -5.59 5.20
CA LEU A 124 5.81 -6.51 5.18
C LEU A 124 6.60 -6.40 6.48
N ARG A 125 7.29 -7.49 6.82
CA ARG A 125 8.21 -7.52 7.96
C ARG A 125 9.36 -6.54 7.73
N ASP A 126 9.92 -5.98 8.81
CA ASP A 126 11.02 -5.01 8.73
C ASP A 126 12.29 -5.58 8.07
N ASP A 127 12.50 -6.91 8.22
CA ASP A 127 13.61 -7.67 7.64
C ASP A 127 13.33 -8.16 6.20
N TRP A 128 12.19 -7.84 5.60
CA TRP A 128 11.87 -8.22 4.23
C TRP A 128 12.80 -7.52 3.23
N VAL A 129 13.38 -8.32 2.32
CA VAL A 129 14.30 -7.80 1.29
C VAL A 129 13.54 -7.44 0.02
N GLY A 130 13.72 -6.20 -0.43
CA GLY A 130 13.11 -5.69 -1.67
C GLY A 130 11.66 -5.23 -1.52
N HIS A 131 11.00 -5.09 -2.69
CA HIS A 131 9.65 -4.54 -2.84
C HIS A 131 8.86 -5.42 -3.80
N PRO A 132 7.91 -6.25 -3.31
CA PRO A 132 7.38 -7.39 -4.05
C PRO A 132 6.46 -7.05 -5.22
N LEU A 133 5.95 -5.83 -5.33
CA LEU A 133 5.10 -5.44 -6.46
C LEU A 133 5.88 -4.73 -7.58
N ARG A 134 7.19 -4.60 -7.45
CA ARG A 134 8.02 -4.18 -8.58
C ARG A 134 8.04 -5.27 -9.66
N LYS A 135 8.00 -4.86 -10.93
CA LYS A 135 8.08 -5.79 -12.07
C LYS A 135 9.43 -6.51 -12.18
N ASP A 136 10.48 -5.88 -11.64
CA ASP A 136 11.85 -6.40 -11.59
C ASP A 136 12.16 -7.19 -10.29
N TYR A 137 11.17 -7.39 -9.42
CA TYR A 137 11.36 -8.15 -8.18
C TYR A 137 11.40 -9.65 -8.44
N ASP A 138 12.49 -10.30 -7.97
CA ASP A 138 12.59 -11.75 -7.96
C ASP A 138 12.25 -12.32 -6.57
N PRO A 139 11.11 -13.00 -6.41
CA PRO A 139 10.73 -13.61 -5.14
C PRO A 139 11.72 -14.69 -4.66
N ALA A 140 12.49 -15.31 -5.56
CA ALA A 140 13.46 -16.35 -5.21
C ALA A 140 14.69 -15.77 -4.50
N SER A 141 14.98 -14.48 -4.72
CA SER A 141 16.09 -13.78 -4.08
C SER A 141 15.83 -13.41 -2.62
N ASN A 142 14.59 -13.51 -2.15
CA ASN A 142 14.24 -13.13 -0.77
C ASN A 142 14.45 -14.32 0.19
N PRO A 143 15.39 -14.21 1.17
CA PRO A 143 15.67 -15.28 2.13
C PRO A 143 14.49 -15.53 3.08
N LEU A 144 13.59 -14.55 3.22
CA LEU A 144 12.38 -14.65 4.03
C LEU A 144 11.18 -15.18 3.23
N ARG A 145 11.40 -15.57 1.98
CA ARG A 145 10.38 -16.30 1.23
C ARG A 145 9.89 -17.41 2.15
N MET A 146 8.66 -17.25 2.61
CA MET A 146 8.02 -18.29 3.40
C MET A 146 8.17 -19.59 2.60
N SER A 147 8.94 -20.51 3.12
CA SER A 147 8.80 -21.89 2.71
C SER A 147 7.31 -22.17 2.86
N ASN A 148 6.60 -22.32 1.76
CA ASN A 148 5.21 -22.80 1.74
C ASN A 148 5.17 -24.28 2.15
N GLU A 149 6.09 -24.70 2.97
CA GLU A 149 5.96 -25.82 3.87
C GLU A 149 5.11 -25.43 5.09
N VAL A 150 3.96 -24.80 4.82
CA VAL A 150 2.80 -25.13 5.64
C VAL A 150 2.62 -26.61 5.39
N SER A 151 3.09 -27.42 6.33
CA SER A 151 2.86 -28.86 6.27
C SER A 151 1.37 -29.02 5.97
N LYS A 152 1.05 -29.81 4.96
CA LYS A 152 -0.35 -30.08 4.58
C LYS A 152 -1.17 -30.57 5.80
N ASP A 153 -0.48 -31.02 6.84
CA ASP A 153 -1.02 -31.47 8.11
C ASP A 153 -1.44 -30.35 9.07
N SER A 154 -1.04 -29.09 8.84
CA SER A 154 -1.40 -27.95 9.69
C SER A 154 -2.45 -27.01 9.08
N ALA A 155 -2.85 -27.23 7.84
CA ALA A 155 -3.94 -26.46 7.24
C ALA A 155 -5.27 -26.88 7.91
N PRO A 156 -6.05 -25.96 8.48
CA PRO A 156 -7.37 -26.29 8.99
C PRO A 156 -8.22 -26.79 7.82
N THR A 157 -8.62 -28.06 7.87
CA THR A 157 -9.55 -28.62 6.89
C THR A 157 -10.93 -28.10 7.22
N PHE A 158 -11.47 -27.22 6.38
CA PHE A 158 -12.84 -26.77 6.47
C PHE A 158 -13.73 -27.74 5.67
N GLU A 159 -14.46 -28.58 6.35
CA GLU A 159 -15.53 -29.33 5.71
C GLU A 159 -16.79 -28.45 5.70
N LEU A 160 -17.27 -28.12 4.52
CA LEU A 160 -18.54 -27.47 4.29
C LEU A 160 -19.63 -28.55 4.41
N GLN A 161 -20.38 -28.58 5.49
CA GLN A 161 -21.56 -29.42 5.58
C GLN A 161 -22.79 -28.59 5.21
N PRO A 162 -23.63 -29.04 4.27
CA PRO A 162 -24.91 -28.40 4.02
C PRO A 162 -25.77 -28.52 5.27
N ASP A 163 -26.25 -27.40 5.80
CA ASP A 163 -27.32 -27.42 6.75
C ASP A 163 -28.62 -27.75 6.02
N GLY A 164 -29.52 -28.52 6.66
CA GLY A 164 -30.76 -29.01 6.05
C GLY A 164 -31.74 -27.88 5.62
N GLY A 165 -31.32 -26.62 5.60
CA GLY A 165 -32.08 -25.43 5.22
C GLY A 165 -31.50 -24.66 4.04
N GLY A 166 -30.51 -25.19 3.31
CA GLY A 166 -29.91 -24.53 2.12
C GLY A 166 -28.80 -23.51 2.44
N GLY A 167 -28.42 -23.34 3.70
CA GLY A 167 -27.26 -22.55 4.14
C GLY A 167 -26.02 -23.42 4.34
N VAL A 168 -24.84 -22.79 4.42
CA VAL A 168 -23.57 -23.46 4.67
C VAL A 168 -23.04 -23.04 6.04
N ARG A 169 -22.90 -23.99 6.97
CA ARG A 169 -22.25 -23.73 8.25
C ARG A 169 -20.76 -24.07 8.19
N HIS A 170 -19.94 -23.12 8.60
CA HIS A 170 -18.52 -23.33 8.81
C HIS A 170 -18.30 -23.98 10.19
N GLN A 171 -17.94 -25.25 10.23
CA GLN A 171 -17.54 -25.92 11.46
C GLN A 171 -16.02 -25.99 11.55
N ARG A 172 -15.44 -25.27 12.51
CA ARG A 172 -14.02 -25.39 12.85
C ARG A 172 -13.84 -26.71 13.57
N ARG A 173 -13.18 -27.69 12.98
CA ARG A 173 -12.67 -28.83 13.75
C ARG A 173 -11.50 -28.33 14.60
N SER A 174 -11.65 -28.42 15.92
CA SER A 174 -10.51 -28.29 16.82
C SER A 174 -9.51 -29.40 16.48
N PRO A 175 -8.19 -29.10 16.43
CA PRO A 175 -7.20 -30.16 16.29
C PRO A 175 -7.36 -31.15 17.43
N ALA A 176 -7.28 -32.43 17.10
CA ALA A 176 -7.38 -33.52 18.08
C ALA A 176 -6.38 -33.28 19.23
N PRO A 177 -6.73 -33.57 20.50
CA PRO A 177 -5.83 -33.41 21.62
C PRO A 177 -4.77 -34.53 21.60
N GLY A 178 -3.66 -34.28 20.90
CA GLY A 178 -2.56 -35.22 20.79
C GLY A 178 -1.24 -34.48 20.60
N HIS A 179 -0.44 -34.53 21.68
CA HIS A 179 0.96 -34.11 21.77
C HIS A 179 1.30 -32.62 22.04
N ALA A 180 0.75 -32.08 23.12
CA ALA A 180 1.48 -31.06 23.85
C ALA A 180 2.64 -31.71 24.62
N ARG A 181 3.80 -31.92 23.99
CA ARG A 181 5.05 -32.11 24.75
C ARG A 181 5.37 -30.80 25.44
N ARG A 182 5.13 -30.74 26.74
CA ARG A 182 5.66 -29.69 27.62
C ARG A 182 7.19 -29.68 27.48
N ALA A 183 7.72 -28.68 26.81
CA ALA A 183 9.11 -28.29 26.96
C ALA A 183 9.26 -27.73 28.37
N ALA A 184 9.95 -28.48 29.23
CA ALA A 184 10.30 -28.02 30.55
C ALA A 184 11.31 -26.87 30.41
N LEU A 185 10.95 -25.70 30.88
CA LEU A 185 11.88 -24.59 31.04
C LEU A 185 12.95 -24.95 32.09
N PRO A 186 14.23 -24.69 31.84
CA PRO A 186 15.25 -24.94 32.85
C PRO A 186 15.05 -23.99 34.03
N ARG A 187 15.04 -24.55 35.24
CA ARG A 187 15.02 -23.80 36.49
C ARG A 187 16.30 -22.99 36.60
N VAL A 188 16.20 -21.69 36.62
CA VAL A 188 17.30 -20.79 37.02
C VAL A 188 17.55 -20.97 38.53
N ALA A 189 18.69 -21.53 38.88
CA ALA A 189 19.14 -21.61 40.27
C ALA A 189 19.43 -20.20 40.80
N ARG A 190 18.70 -19.76 41.82
CA ARG A 190 19.06 -18.56 42.60
C ARG A 190 20.29 -18.90 43.45
N ARG A 191 21.42 -18.26 43.16
CA ARG A 191 22.54 -18.17 44.10
C ARG A 191 22.09 -17.34 45.31
N ARG A 192 22.21 -17.92 46.50
CA ARG A 192 22.22 -17.15 47.76
C ARG A 192 23.67 -16.79 48.00
N ASP A 193 23.97 -15.51 48.05
CA ASP A 193 25.19 -15.01 48.60
C ASP A 193 24.98 -14.71 50.09
N HIS A 194 25.91 -15.22 50.88
CA HIS A 194 26.09 -14.89 52.28
C HIS A 194 26.92 -13.62 52.42
#